data_0551c5b382a3a8d2f33db1ff66f6d747
#
_entry.id   0551c5b382a3a8d2f33db1ff66f6d747
#
_cell.length_a   1.000
_cell.length_b   1.000
_cell.length_c   1.000
_cell.angle_alpha   90.00
_cell.angle_beta   90.00
_cell.angle_gamma   90.00
#
_symmetry.space_group_name_H-M   'P 1'
#
loop_
_entity.id
_entity.type
_entity.pdbx_description
1 polymer ?
#
loop_
_entity_poly.entity_id
_entity_poly.type
_entity_poly.pdbx_seq_one_letter_code
_entity_poly.pdbx_strand_id
1 'polypeptide(L)'
;KRRRITNVEARISGTTKLFGLIGSPVSHSASPAMQNYGFQACGVDGAYLAFDIKEEEVPEFVKSMRLLNIQGCNVTMPNKTAAAQNMDELSPAAELIGAVNTIVNRDGKLYGHITDGEGFVANLKDHGIGVEGKDIVIFGAGGAATAIQVQCALDGAKSITIFNPRDPFFERAQKMVEKIKAKVPECQVELYDLDAKDTMREKIDAADILVNGTLLGMKPKEDTTVISDTTMFHEGLVVADVVYNPEAVSYTHLTLP
;
A
#
# COMPACT_ATOMS: atom_id res chain seq x y z
N LYS A 1 -22.58 50.10 -13.50
CA LYS A 1 -23.43 48.89 -13.23
C LYS A 1 -22.54 47.82 -12.59
N ARG A 2 -22.57 47.63 -11.27
CA ARG A 2 -21.93 46.52 -10.55
C ARG A 2 -22.69 45.25 -10.95
N ARG A 3 -22.03 44.33 -11.66
CA ARG A 3 -22.55 42.97 -11.81
C ARG A 3 -22.63 42.34 -10.41
N ARG A 4 -23.81 42.07 -9.92
CA ARG A 4 -24.03 41.17 -8.79
C ARG A 4 -23.45 39.81 -9.21
N ILE A 5 -22.40 39.37 -8.53
CA ILE A 5 -21.98 37.97 -8.54
C ILE A 5 -23.09 37.22 -7.79
N THR A 6 -24.04 36.72 -8.52
CA THR A 6 -25.13 35.90 -7.96
C THR A 6 -24.59 34.51 -7.71
N ASN A 7 -24.58 34.12 -6.41
CA ASN A 7 -24.48 32.75 -5.91
C ASN A 7 -23.41 31.86 -6.56
N VAL A 8 -22.14 32.21 -6.33
CA VAL A 8 -21.12 31.17 -6.21
C VAL A 8 -21.21 30.73 -4.76
N GLU A 9 -21.81 29.58 -4.47
CA GLU A 9 -21.64 28.94 -3.18
C GLU A 9 -20.13 28.79 -2.97
N ALA A 10 -19.59 29.51 -1.99
CA ALA A 10 -18.19 29.45 -1.68
C ALA A 10 -17.89 28.04 -1.16
N ARG A 11 -17.30 27.21 -2.01
CA ARG A 11 -16.92 25.82 -1.67
C ARG A 11 -15.94 25.74 -0.50
N ILE A 12 -15.19 26.81 -0.25
CA ILE A 12 -14.21 26.91 0.83
C ILE A 12 -14.59 28.11 1.72
N SER A 13 -14.68 27.87 3.01
CA SER A 13 -15.02 28.86 4.04
C SER A 13 -13.98 28.85 5.17
N GLY A 14 -14.21 29.64 6.20
CA GLY A 14 -13.36 29.66 7.40
C GLY A 14 -13.48 28.39 8.26
N THR A 15 -14.42 27.49 7.98
CA THR A 15 -14.61 26.22 8.69
C THR A 15 -14.07 25.02 7.92
N THR A 16 -13.72 25.22 6.64
CA THR A 16 -13.23 24.13 5.78
C THR A 16 -11.95 23.51 6.34
N LYS A 17 -11.98 22.21 6.54
CA LYS A 17 -10.85 21.43 7.06
C LYS A 17 -9.79 21.22 5.98
N LEU A 18 -8.52 21.33 6.35
CA LEU A 18 -7.41 21.12 5.43
C LEU A 18 -6.86 19.71 5.53
N PHE A 19 -6.67 19.09 4.37
CA PHE A 19 -6.02 17.80 4.17
C PHE A 19 -4.97 17.91 3.08
N GLY A 20 -4.08 16.93 2.98
CA GLY A 20 -3.07 17.01 1.93
C GLY A 20 -2.35 15.72 1.55
N LEU A 21 -1.48 15.87 0.58
CA LEU A 21 -0.48 14.90 0.17
C LEU A 21 0.90 15.53 0.28
N ILE A 22 1.87 14.84 0.86
CA ILE A 22 3.28 15.20 0.81
C ILE A 22 4.10 14.18 0.05
N GLY A 23 5.10 14.65 -0.67
CA GLY A 23 6.08 13.88 -1.45
C GLY A 23 6.87 14.82 -2.33
N SER A 24 7.82 14.32 -3.10
CA SER A 24 8.58 15.13 -4.05
C SER A 24 9.08 14.28 -5.24
N PRO A 25 8.69 14.62 -6.49
CA PRO A 25 7.71 15.62 -6.89
C PRO A 25 6.26 15.12 -6.76
N VAL A 26 5.30 16.01 -6.53
CA VAL A 26 3.86 15.66 -6.39
C VAL A 26 2.94 16.36 -7.40
N SER A 27 3.48 17.18 -8.28
CA SER A 27 2.71 17.97 -9.25
C SER A 27 1.85 17.14 -10.22
N HIS A 28 2.24 15.88 -10.46
CA HIS A 28 1.55 14.93 -11.34
C HIS A 28 0.47 14.10 -10.62
N SER A 29 0.31 14.27 -9.30
CA SER A 29 -0.60 13.45 -8.51
C SER A 29 -2.06 13.75 -8.81
N ALA A 30 -2.85 12.70 -9.05
CA ALA A 30 -4.29 12.77 -9.20
C ALA A 30 -5.03 12.83 -7.84
N SER A 31 -4.34 12.63 -6.71
CA SER A 31 -4.95 12.58 -5.37
C SER A 31 -5.77 13.83 -5.04
N PRO A 32 -5.34 15.08 -5.33
CA PRO A 32 -6.16 16.25 -5.04
C PRO A 32 -7.52 16.24 -5.76
N ALA A 33 -7.55 15.85 -7.04
CA ALA A 33 -8.80 15.77 -7.81
C ALA A 33 -9.72 14.70 -7.23
N MET A 34 -9.19 13.51 -6.97
CA MET A 34 -9.93 12.36 -6.43
C MET A 34 -10.49 12.66 -5.03
N GLN A 35 -9.66 13.15 -4.11
CA GLN A 35 -10.05 13.39 -2.72
C GLN A 35 -11.07 14.54 -2.61
N ASN A 36 -10.86 15.62 -3.34
CA ASN A 36 -11.83 16.74 -3.34
C ASN A 36 -13.19 16.35 -3.94
N TYR A 37 -13.18 15.48 -4.97
CA TYR A 37 -14.43 14.91 -5.50
C TYR A 37 -15.11 14.04 -4.43
N GLY A 38 -14.36 13.18 -3.73
CA GLY A 38 -14.87 12.35 -2.65
C GLY A 38 -15.45 13.18 -1.51
N PHE A 39 -14.79 14.25 -1.07
CA PHE A 39 -15.30 15.15 -0.04
C PHE A 39 -16.63 15.76 -0.45
N GLN A 40 -16.74 16.22 -1.69
CA GLN A 40 -18.00 16.77 -2.21
C GLN A 40 -19.09 15.70 -2.26
N ALA A 41 -18.79 14.50 -2.74
CA ALA A 41 -19.77 13.40 -2.84
C ALA A 41 -20.28 12.94 -1.47
N CYS A 42 -19.43 12.98 -0.44
CA CYS A 42 -19.74 12.60 0.93
C CYS A 42 -20.25 13.74 1.82
N GLY A 43 -20.37 14.96 1.29
CA GLY A 43 -20.79 16.14 2.08
C GLY A 43 -19.79 16.59 3.13
N VAL A 44 -18.49 16.30 2.94
CA VAL A 44 -17.41 16.68 3.85
C VAL A 44 -16.93 18.09 3.50
N ASP A 45 -16.98 19.02 4.47
CA ASP A 45 -16.38 20.36 4.35
C ASP A 45 -14.85 20.25 4.50
N GLY A 46 -14.19 19.87 3.40
CA GLY A 46 -12.74 19.63 3.34
C GLY A 46 -12.12 20.12 2.03
N ALA A 47 -10.86 20.53 2.12
CA ALA A 47 -10.01 20.85 0.99
C ALA A 47 -8.73 20.00 1.04
N TYR A 48 -8.39 19.37 -0.07
CA TYR A 48 -7.21 18.53 -0.19
C TYR A 48 -6.25 19.13 -1.21
N LEU A 49 -5.00 19.34 -0.79
CA LEU A 49 -3.93 19.92 -1.60
C LEU A 49 -2.72 19.00 -1.67
N ALA A 50 -1.86 19.19 -2.67
CA ALA A 50 -0.56 18.54 -2.73
C ALA A 50 0.54 19.55 -2.36
N PHE A 51 1.47 19.10 -1.51
CA PHE A 51 2.60 19.89 -1.04
C PHE A 51 3.89 19.18 -1.48
N ASP A 52 4.71 19.87 -2.27
CA ASP A 52 6.03 19.37 -2.68
C ASP A 52 6.99 19.56 -1.52
N ILE A 53 7.15 18.52 -0.72
CA ILE A 53 7.97 18.47 0.48
C ILE A 53 9.07 17.45 0.28
N LYS A 54 10.31 17.83 0.40
CA LYS A 54 11.45 16.92 0.35
C LYS A 54 11.61 16.15 1.66
N GLU A 55 12.36 15.08 1.63
CA GLU A 55 12.52 14.18 2.78
C GLU A 55 13.08 14.91 4.02
N GLU A 56 14.06 15.78 3.82
CA GLU A 56 14.67 16.59 4.88
C GLU A 56 13.73 17.63 5.49
N GLU A 57 12.66 18.02 4.79
CA GLU A 57 11.69 19.02 5.23
C GLU A 57 10.51 18.41 6.01
N VAL A 58 10.39 17.06 6.03
CA VAL A 58 9.29 16.36 6.70
C VAL A 58 9.14 16.75 8.18
N PRO A 59 10.21 16.85 9.00
CA PRO A 59 10.07 17.25 10.40
C PRO A 59 9.43 18.63 10.59
N GLU A 60 9.75 19.59 9.71
CA GLU A 60 9.18 20.94 9.77
C GLU A 60 7.73 20.97 9.26
N PHE A 61 7.43 20.19 8.23
CA PHE A 61 6.06 20.01 7.77
C PHE A 61 5.17 19.41 8.87
N VAL A 62 5.65 18.41 9.60
CA VAL A 62 4.93 17.77 10.73
C VAL A 62 4.60 18.79 11.85
N LYS A 63 5.53 19.71 12.15
CA LYS A 63 5.24 20.83 13.08
C LYS A 63 4.15 21.75 12.50
N SER A 64 4.25 22.05 11.21
CA SER A 64 3.28 22.88 10.50
C SER A 64 1.89 22.25 10.46
N MET A 65 1.79 20.91 10.34
CA MET A 65 0.51 20.20 10.42
C MET A 65 -0.22 20.50 11.74
N ARG A 66 0.50 20.51 12.86
CA ARG A 66 -0.08 20.83 14.16
C ARG A 66 -0.51 22.30 14.25
N LEU A 67 0.38 23.21 13.83
CA LEU A 67 0.13 24.66 13.87
C LEU A 67 -1.06 25.09 13.01
N LEU A 68 -1.18 24.54 11.81
CA LEU A 68 -2.22 24.85 10.84
C LEU A 68 -3.47 23.98 11.00
N ASN A 69 -3.47 23.08 11.98
CA ASN A 69 -4.55 22.12 12.22
C ASN A 69 -4.93 21.32 10.94
N ILE A 70 -3.91 20.87 10.18
CA ILE A 70 -4.13 19.97 9.04
C ILE A 70 -4.65 18.64 9.60
N GLN A 71 -5.84 18.22 9.18
CA GLN A 71 -6.56 17.09 9.78
C GLN A 71 -6.00 15.73 9.42
N GLY A 72 -5.37 15.64 8.25
CA GLY A 72 -4.74 14.42 7.79
C GLY A 72 -3.94 14.65 6.53
N CYS A 73 -3.03 13.72 6.26
CA CYS A 73 -2.14 13.83 5.13
C CYS A 73 -1.80 12.45 4.59
N ASN A 74 -1.86 12.27 3.27
CA ASN A 74 -1.21 11.11 2.66
C ASN A 74 0.28 11.42 2.44
N VAL A 75 1.08 10.37 2.45
CA VAL A 75 2.53 10.46 2.27
C VAL A 75 2.94 9.55 1.12
N THR A 76 3.62 10.12 0.12
CA THR A 76 4.20 9.36 -0.99
C THR A 76 5.73 9.47 -0.98
N MET A 77 6.36 8.87 -1.97
CA MET A 77 7.84 8.90 -2.09
C MET A 77 8.39 10.34 -2.19
N PRO A 78 9.56 10.59 -1.59
CA PRO A 78 10.40 9.67 -0.82
C PRO A 78 10.05 9.61 0.69
N ASN A 79 9.04 10.32 1.16
CA ASN A 79 8.82 10.79 2.53
C ASN A 79 8.30 9.73 3.53
N LYS A 80 7.90 8.53 3.07
CA LYS A 80 7.20 7.54 3.91
C LYS A 80 7.98 7.13 5.18
N THR A 81 9.30 6.99 5.08
CA THR A 81 10.16 6.62 6.21
C THR A 81 10.38 7.81 7.15
N ALA A 82 10.70 8.98 6.61
CA ALA A 82 10.86 10.19 7.41
C ALA A 82 9.56 10.55 8.15
N ALA A 83 8.39 10.35 7.52
CA ALA A 83 7.11 10.56 8.18
C ALA A 83 6.94 9.62 9.38
N ALA A 84 7.25 8.32 9.25
CA ALA A 84 7.14 7.38 10.36
C ALA A 84 7.97 7.79 11.59
N GLN A 85 9.15 8.35 11.37
CA GLN A 85 10.06 8.80 12.44
C GLN A 85 9.55 10.04 13.19
N ASN A 86 8.53 10.73 12.67
CA ASN A 86 7.99 11.97 13.19
C ASN A 86 6.55 11.89 13.69
N MET A 87 6.01 10.67 13.80
CA MET A 87 4.67 10.44 14.36
C MET A 87 4.72 10.26 15.88
N ASP A 88 3.63 10.60 16.55
CA ASP A 88 3.47 10.38 17.99
C ASP A 88 3.11 8.92 18.27
N GLU A 89 2.36 8.29 17.38
CA GLU A 89 2.02 6.85 17.43
C GLU A 89 1.99 6.26 16.01
N LEU A 90 2.29 4.99 15.92
CA LEU A 90 2.23 4.23 14.67
C LEU A 90 1.24 3.06 14.80
N SER A 91 0.54 2.75 13.71
CA SER A 91 -0.19 1.49 13.62
C SER A 91 0.78 0.29 13.65
N PRO A 92 0.33 -0.91 14.06
CA PRO A 92 1.20 -2.09 14.13
C PRO A 92 1.95 -2.38 12.82
N ALA A 93 1.27 -2.23 11.68
CA ALA A 93 1.89 -2.41 10.37
C ALA A 93 2.92 -1.30 10.07
N ALA A 94 2.60 -0.03 10.37
CA ALA A 94 3.51 1.09 10.16
C ALA A 94 4.77 0.98 11.04
N GLU A 95 4.61 0.54 12.30
CA GLU A 95 5.72 0.28 13.23
C GLU A 95 6.65 -0.82 12.69
N LEU A 96 6.07 -1.93 12.25
CA LEU A 96 6.83 -3.08 11.75
C LEU A 96 7.59 -2.76 10.47
N ILE A 97 6.96 -2.05 9.54
CA ILE A 97 7.54 -1.65 8.25
C ILE A 97 8.53 -0.48 8.42
N GLY A 98 8.25 0.44 9.36
CA GLY A 98 9.00 1.68 9.52
C GLY A 98 8.65 2.73 8.46
N ALA A 99 7.42 2.72 7.96
CA ALA A 99 6.95 3.64 6.95
C ALA A 99 5.47 4.02 7.17
N VAL A 100 5.10 5.23 6.75
CA VAL A 100 3.74 5.77 6.85
C VAL A 100 3.31 6.30 5.48
N ASN A 101 2.11 5.95 5.04
CA ASN A 101 1.48 6.55 3.86
C ASN A 101 0.27 7.41 4.19
N THR A 102 -0.21 7.37 5.44
CA THR A 102 -1.38 8.10 5.90
C THR A 102 -1.14 8.63 7.32
N ILE A 103 -1.30 9.93 7.51
CA ILE A 103 -1.21 10.61 8.81
C ILE A 103 -2.60 11.10 9.19
N VAL A 104 -3.01 10.81 10.42
CA VAL A 104 -4.24 11.33 11.01
C VAL A 104 -3.88 12.27 12.16
N ASN A 105 -4.40 13.48 12.14
CA ASN A 105 -4.25 14.45 13.24
C ASN A 105 -5.50 14.39 14.14
N ARG A 106 -5.31 14.04 15.40
CA ARG A 106 -6.35 14.10 16.43
C ARG A 106 -5.92 15.07 17.50
N ASP A 107 -6.42 16.28 17.43
CA ASP A 107 -6.15 17.36 18.41
C ASP A 107 -4.65 17.61 18.63
N GLY A 108 -3.88 17.62 17.57
CA GLY A 108 -2.44 17.85 17.57
C GLY A 108 -1.58 16.60 17.78
N LYS A 109 -2.17 15.45 18.13
CA LYS A 109 -1.48 14.16 18.17
C LYS A 109 -1.55 13.48 16.79
N LEU A 110 -0.40 13.10 16.25
CA LEU A 110 -0.28 12.55 14.91
C LEU A 110 -0.11 11.03 14.95
N TYR A 111 -1.02 10.35 14.28
CA TYR A 111 -1.04 8.90 14.14
C TYR A 111 -0.63 8.53 12.72
N GLY A 112 0.40 7.69 12.60
CA GLY A 112 0.90 7.20 11.33
C GLY A 112 0.39 5.81 11.00
N HIS A 113 -0.14 5.65 9.79
CA HIS A 113 -0.65 4.39 9.28
C HIS A 113 0.04 4.04 7.96
N ILE A 114 0.07 2.75 7.63
CA ILE A 114 0.37 2.27 6.30
C ILE A 114 -0.79 1.39 5.82
N THR A 115 -1.57 1.92 4.90
CA THR A 115 -2.87 1.37 4.50
C THR A 115 -2.84 0.55 3.22
N ASP A 116 -1.67 0.40 2.60
CA ASP A 116 -1.54 -0.36 1.34
C ASP A 116 -1.93 -1.84 1.56
N GLY A 117 -1.46 -2.46 2.65
CA GLY A 117 -1.80 -3.84 3.02
C GLY A 117 -3.24 -3.99 3.49
N GLU A 118 -3.74 -3.06 4.32
CA GLU A 118 -5.15 -3.03 4.75
C GLU A 118 -6.10 -2.95 3.55
N GLY A 119 -5.79 -2.10 2.57
CA GLY A 119 -6.57 -1.96 1.35
C GLY A 119 -6.60 -3.25 0.52
N PHE A 120 -5.45 -3.95 0.43
CA PHE A 120 -5.38 -5.24 -0.25
C PHE A 120 -6.25 -6.30 0.44
N VAL A 121 -6.11 -6.47 1.75
CA VAL A 121 -6.92 -7.45 2.51
C VAL A 121 -8.40 -7.09 2.48
N ALA A 122 -8.75 -5.81 2.58
CA ALA A 122 -10.14 -5.36 2.46
C ALA A 122 -10.72 -5.70 1.08
N ASN A 123 -9.94 -5.52 0.00
CA ASN A 123 -10.36 -5.89 -1.35
C ASN A 123 -10.61 -7.40 -1.48
N LEU A 124 -9.73 -8.25 -0.95
CA LEU A 124 -9.96 -9.71 -0.93
C LEU A 124 -11.26 -10.04 -0.17
N LYS A 125 -11.47 -9.42 0.99
CA LYS A 125 -12.66 -9.64 1.81
C LYS A 125 -13.96 -9.24 1.11
N ASP A 126 -13.95 -8.15 0.34
CA ASP A 126 -15.10 -7.71 -0.45
C ASP A 126 -15.46 -8.74 -1.55
N HIS A 127 -14.49 -9.57 -1.95
CA HIS A 127 -14.70 -10.70 -2.86
C HIS A 127 -14.94 -12.04 -2.13
N GLY A 128 -15.18 -12.01 -0.82
CA GLY A 128 -15.45 -13.20 -0.01
C GLY A 128 -14.21 -14.01 0.36
N ILE A 129 -13.02 -13.46 0.20
CA ILE A 129 -11.75 -14.15 0.45
C ILE A 129 -11.13 -13.62 1.75
N GLY A 130 -11.01 -14.48 2.77
CA GLY A 130 -10.29 -14.17 4.00
C GLY A 130 -8.84 -14.62 3.93
N VAL A 131 -7.95 -13.97 4.70
CA VAL A 131 -6.53 -14.34 4.81
C VAL A 131 -6.23 -15.17 6.05
N GLU A 132 -7.12 -15.15 7.05
CA GLU A 132 -6.95 -15.89 8.31
C GLU A 132 -6.84 -17.40 8.06
N GLY A 133 -5.82 -18.03 8.62
CA GLY A 133 -5.54 -19.46 8.49
C GLY A 133 -5.06 -19.91 7.10
N LYS A 134 -4.82 -18.97 6.16
CA LYS A 134 -4.45 -19.25 4.78
C LYS A 134 -2.94 -19.39 4.58
N ASP A 135 -2.58 -20.26 3.63
CA ASP A 135 -1.23 -20.38 3.09
C ASP A 135 -1.11 -19.45 1.86
N ILE A 136 -0.22 -18.43 1.95
CA ILE A 136 -0.13 -17.35 0.97
C ILE A 136 1.26 -17.33 0.32
N VAL A 137 1.32 -17.30 -1.01
CA VAL A 137 2.56 -17.08 -1.77
C VAL A 137 2.55 -15.66 -2.31
N ILE A 138 3.64 -14.91 -2.07
CA ILE A 138 3.77 -13.51 -2.51
C ILE A 138 5.06 -13.33 -3.29
N PHE A 139 4.94 -12.85 -4.52
CA PHE A 139 6.07 -12.46 -5.34
C PHE A 139 6.41 -11.00 -5.13
N GLY A 140 7.70 -10.74 -4.88
CA GLY A 140 8.25 -9.40 -4.68
C GLY A 140 8.47 -9.02 -3.23
N ALA A 141 9.37 -8.05 -3.04
CA ALA A 141 9.75 -7.47 -1.76
C ALA A 141 9.85 -5.93 -1.83
N GLY A 142 9.15 -5.33 -2.78
CA GLY A 142 8.96 -3.88 -2.87
C GLY A 142 7.98 -3.36 -1.82
N GLY A 143 7.74 -2.04 -1.80
CA GLY A 143 6.90 -1.40 -0.78
C GLY A 143 5.48 -1.99 -0.67
N ALA A 144 4.79 -2.20 -1.80
CA ALA A 144 3.45 -2.79 -1.81
C ALA A 144 3.47 -4.24 -1.32
N ALA A 145 4.37 -5.07 -1.86
CA ALA A 145 4.51 -6.47 -1.45
C ALA A 145 4.79 -6.58 0.06
N THR A 146 5.70 -5.77 0.59
CA THR A 146 6.04 -5.75 2.03
C THR A 146 4.82 -5.36 2.88
N ALA A 147 4.04 -4.37 2.45
CA ALA A 147 2.83 -3.98 3.17
C ALA A 147 1.79 -5.11 3.21
N ILE A 148 1.62 -5.82 2.09
CA ILE A 148 0.72 -6.99 2.00
C ILE A 148 1.22 -8.12 2.90
N GLN A 149 2.52 -8.46 2.86
CA GLN A 149 3.13 -9.49 3.71
C GLN A 149 2.87 -9.22 5.19
N VAL A 150 3.15 -8.00 5.63
CA VAL A 150 2.96 -7.59 7.03
C VAL A 150 1.49 -7.64 7.42
N GLN A 151 0.60 -7.10 6.58
CA GLN A 151 -0.83 -7.07 6.90
C GLN A 151 -1.43 -8.47 6.95
N CYS A 152 -1.12 -9.33 5.96
CA CYS A 152 -1.60 -10.71 5.98
C CYS A 152 -1.13 -11.47 7.24
N ALA A 153 0.12 -11.24 7.67
CA ALA A 153 0.60 -11.84 8.92
C ALA A 153 -0.17 -11.33 10.15
N LEU A 154 -0.39 -10.01 10.24
CA LEU A 154 -1.15 -9.40 11.34
C LEU A 154 -2.62 -9.84 11.36
N ASP A 155 -3.20 -10.14 10.19
CA ASP A 155 -4.58 -10.60 10.05
C ASP A 155 -4.71 -12.14 10.12
N GLY A 156 -3.68 -12.82 10.62
CA GLY A 156 -3.75 -14.23 10.99
C GLY A 156 -3.51 -15.22 9.85
N ALA A 157 -2.78 -14.85 8.79
CA ALA A 157 -2.33 -15.83 7.79
C ALA A 157 -1.52 -16.95 8.49
N LYS A 158 -1.75 -18.21 8.08
CA LYS A 158 -1.05 -19.38 8.63
C LYS A 158 0.40 -19.39 8.16
N SER A 159 0.63 -19.14 6.86
CA SER A 159 1.97 -19.04 6.31
C SER A 159 2.06 -17.99 5.20
N ILE A 160 3.24 -17.40 5.06
CA ILE A 160 3.58 -16.49 3.96
C ILE A 160 4.92 -16.95 3.37
N THR A 161 4.87 -17.36 2.12
CA THR A 161 6.07 -17.70 1.34
C THR A 161 6.38 -16.59 0.36
N ILE A 162 7.54 -15.99 0.48
CA ILE A 162 7.98 -14.85 -0.34
C ILE A 162 9.01 -15.34 -1.37
N PHE A 163 8.81 -14.97 -2.64
CA PHE A 163 9.80 -15.15 -3.69
C PHE A 163 10.27 -13.81 -4.22
N ASN A 164 11.59 -13.58 -4.21
CA ASN A 164 12.21 -12.37 -4.74
C ASN A 164 13.56 -12.72 -5.37
N PRO A 165 13.98 -12.06 -6.48
CA PRO A 165 15.33 -12.23 -7.00
C PRO A 165 16.36 -11.74 -5.97
N ARG A 166 17.61 -12.24 -6.07
CA ARG A 166 18.72 -11.82 -5.19
C ARG A 166 19.25 -10.46 -5.59
N ASP A 167 18.43 -9.45 -5.33
CA ASP A 167 18.69 -8.04 -5.51
C ASP A 167 18.75 -7.31 -4.15
N PRO A 168 18.97 -5.99 -4.09
CA PRO A 168 18.96 -5.24 -2.82
C PRO A 168 17.65 -5.35 -2.02
N PHE A 169 16.52 -5.70 -2.65
CA PHE A 169 15.26 -5.93 -1.94
C PHE A 169 15.26 -7.27 -1.20
N PHE A 170 16.03 -8.26 -1.64
CA PHE A 170 16.12 -9.56 -0.96
C PHE A 170 16.65 -9.42 0.47
N GLU A 171 17.70 -8.63 0.68
CA GLU A 171 18.25 -8.39 2.02
C GLU A 171 17.25 -7.63 2.92
N ARG A 172 16.49 -6.71 2.34
CA ARG A 172 15.43 -6.00 3.06
C ARG A 172 14.29 -6.96 3.44
N ALA A 173 13.89 -7.84 2.52
CA ALA A 173 12.90 -8.88 2.78
C ALA A 173 13.36 -9.82 3.89
N GLN A 174 14.63 -10.23 3.90
CA GLN A 174 15.19 -11.09 4.96
C GLN A 174 15.04 -10.44 6.35
N LYS A 175 15.38 -9.15 6.46
CA LYS A 175 15.21 -8.39 7.72
C LYS A 175 13.74 -8.26 8.09
N MET A 176 12.85 -8.11 7.10
CA MET A 176 11.41 -8.01 7.35
C MET A 176 10.83 -9.34 7.82
N VAL A 177 11.24 -10.46 7.23
CA VAL A 177 10.87 -11.81 7.67
C VAL A 177 11.20 -12.01 9.16
N GLU A 178 12.39 -11.63 9.59
CA GLU A 178 12.78 -11.74 11.01
C GLU A 178 11.92 -10.85 11.92
N LYS A 179 11.56 -9.64 11.47
CA LYS A 179 10.66 -8.77 12.21
C LYS A 179 9.25 -9.35 12.31
N ILE A 180 8.71 -9.90 11.22
CA ILE A 180 7.37 -10.53 11.22
C ILE A 180 7.39 -11.73 12.17
N LYS A 181 8.37 -12.63 12.08
CA LYS A 181 8.50 -13.79 12.98
C LYS A 181 8.57 -13.40 14.46
N ALA A 182 9.25 -12.29 14.76
CA ALA A 182 9.35 -11.80 16.13
C ALA A 182 8.03 -11.20 16.65
N LYS A 183 7.24 -10.54 15.79
CA LYS A 183 6.00 -9.84 16.16
C LYS A 183 4.76 -10.74 16.08
N VAL A 184 4.74 -11.69 15.13
CA VAL A 184 3.63 -12.60 14.82
C VAL A 184 4.19 -14.03 14.71
N PRO A 185 4.61 -14.63 15.85
CA PRO A 185 5.27 -15.93 15.84
C PRO A 185 4.38 -17.10 15.38
N GLU A 186 3.07 -16.92 15.37
CA GLU A 186 2.10 -17.90 14.87
C GLU A 186 2.03 -17.95 13.34
N CYS A 187 2.49 -16.92 12.62
CA CYS A 187 2.58 -16.93 11.17
C CYS A 187 3.95 -17.47 10.70
N GLN A 188 3.94 -18.53 9.93
CA GLN A 188 5.17 -19.08 9.35
C GLN A 188 5.58 -18.24 8.14
N VAL A 189 6.74 -17.57 8.20
CA VAL A 189 7.21 -16.73 7.09
C VAL A 189 8.54 -17.24 6.56
N GLU A 190 8.60 -17.45 5.24
CA GLU A 190 9.78 -17.96 4.55
C GLU A 190 10.11 -17.07 3.33
N LEU A 191 11.39 -16.96 3.02
CA LEU A 191 11.89 -16.20 1.85
C LEU A 191 12.78 -17.10 1.00
N TYR A 192 12.47 -17.17 -0.28
CA TYR A 192 13.20 -17.93 -1.28
C TYR A 192 13.65 -17.05 -2.44
N ASP A 193 14.70 -17.52 -3.10
CA ASP A 193 15.11 -16.99 -4.39
C ASP A 193 14.04 -17.27 -5.45
N LEU A 194 13.81 -16.30 -6.33
CA LEU A 194 12.88 -16.45 -7.46
C LEU A 194 13.28 -17.60 -8.40
N ASP A 195 14.56 -17.97 -8.39
CA ASP A 195 15.09 -19.07 -9.21
C ASP A 195 14.91 -20.46 -8.58
N ALA A 196 14.38 -20.55 -7.35
CA ALA A 196 14.07 -21.82 -6.68
C ALA A 196 12.78 -22.44 -7.23
N LYS A 197 12.76 -22.86 -8.50
CA LYS A 197 11.54 -23.25 -9.24
C LYS A 197 10.84 -24.48 -8.67
N ASP A 198 11.57 -25.47 -8.17
CA ASP A 198 10.98 -26.68 -7.57
C ASP A 198 10.26 -26.31 -6.26
N THR A 199 10.89 -25.52 -5.40
CA THR A 199 10.28 -25.00 -4.17
C THR A 199 9.08 -24.10 -4.49
N MET A 200 9.20 -23.27 -5.53
CA MET A 200 8.09 -22.41 -5.98
C MET A 200 6.87 -23.25 -6.34
N ARG A 201 7.03 -24.33 -7.14
CA ARG A 201 5.94 -25.23 -7.49
C ARG A 201 5.31 -25.84 -6.24
N GLU A 202 6.12 -26.42 -5.35
CA GLU A 202 5.66 -27.04 -4.10
C GLU A 202 4.82 -26.05 -3.25
N LYS A 203 5.31 -24.81 -3.11
CA LYS A 203 4.63 -23.80 -2.29
C LYS A 203 3.34 -23.29 -2.94
N ILE A 204 3.30 -23.18 -4.27
CA ILE A 204 2.09 -22.78 -4.99
C ILE A 204 1.05 -23.88 -4.94
N ASP A 205 1.45 -25.16 -5.11
CA ASP A 205 0.55 -26.31 -5.04
C ASP A 205 -0.16 -26.42 -3.67
N ALA A 206 0.47 -25.90 -2.60
CA ALA A 206 -0.09 -25.88 -1.26
C ALA A 206 -0.78 -24.54 -0.88
N ALA A 207 -0.73 -23.53 -1.73
CA ALA A 207 -1.23 -22.20 -1.42
C ALA A 207 -2.73 -22.05 -1.62
N ASP A 208 -3.37 -21.27 -0.77
CA ASP A 208 -4.73 -20.78 -0.97
C ASP A 208 -4.74 -19.50 -1.82
N ILE A 209 -3.72 -18.65 -1.65
CA ILE A 209 -3.66 -17.32 -2.28
C ILE A 209 -2.26 -17.10 -2.87
N LEU A 210 -2.23 -16.67 -4.12
CA LEU A 210 -1.03 -16.26 -4.85
C LEU A 210 -1.11 -14.77 -5.16
N VAL A 211 -0.08 -14.01 -4.81
CA VAL A 211 -0.05 -12.55 -4.99
C VAL A 211 1.13 -12.12 -5.85
N ASN A 212 0.88 -11.42 -6.93
CA ASN A 212 1.91 -10.67 -7.63
C ASN A 212 2.05 -9.26 -7.02
N GLY A 213 3.08 -9.07 -6.20
CA GLY A 213 3.46 -7.77 -5.64
C GLY A 213 4.65 -7.12 -6.35
N THR A 214 4.99 -7.59 -7.56
CA THR A 214 6.09 -7.07 -8.37
C THR A 214 5.60 -5.99 -9.37
N LEU A 215 6.53 -5.43 -10.15
CA LEU A 215 6.22 -4.54 -11.26
C LEU A 215 6.08 -5.27 -12.61
N LEU A 216 6.18 -6.61 -12.61
CA LEU A 216 6.02 -7.39 -13.83
C LEU A 216 4.55 -7.39 -14.25
N GLY A 217 4.31 -7.12 -15.52
CA GLY A 217 2.97 -6.84 -16.07
C GLY A 217 2.61 -5.35 -16.14
N MET A 218 3.41 -4.45 -15.54
CA MET A 218 3.24 -3.00 -15.63
C MET A 218 4.20 -2.39 -16.65
N LYS A 219 3.79 -1.28 -17.30
CA LYS A 219 4.65 -0.52 -18.23
C LYS A 219 6.02 -0.18 -17.60
N PRO A 220 7.11 -0.36 -18.33
CA PRO A 220 7.26 -0.85 -19.71
C PRO A 220 7.43 -2.38 -19.83
N LYS A 221 7.06 -3.18 -18.84
CA LYS A 221 7.23 -4.64 -18.78
C LYS A 221 5.89 -5.37 -18.88
N GLU A 222 4.99 -4.88 -19.71
CA GLU A 222 3.61 -5.38 -19.86
C GLU A 222 3.56 -6.85 -20.30
N ASP A 223 4.51 -7.29 -21.12
CA ASP A 223 4.57 -8.66 -21.66
C ASP A 223 5.33 -9.63 -20.74
N THR A 224 5.60 -9.25 -19.49
CA THR A 224 6.33 -10.08 -18.54
C THR A 224 5.43 -10.60 -17.43
N THR A 225 5.67 -11.84 -17.00
CA THR A 225 4.97 -12.45 -15.87
C THR A 225 5.97 -13.10 -14.91
N VAL A 226 5.59 -13.23 -13.66
CA VAL A 226 6.38 -13.95 -12.64
C VAL A 226 6.30 -15.45 -12.86
N ILE A 227 5.13 -15.94 -13.29
CA ILE A 227 4.87 -17.35 -13.57
C ILE A 227 4.50 -17.49 -15.05
N SER A 228 5.35 -18.18 -15.80
CA SER A 228 5.12 -18.52 -17.20
C SER A 228 4.55 -19.92 -17.39
N ASP A 229 4.67 -20.79 -16.39
CA ASP A 229 4.19 -22.16 -16.42
C ASP A 229 2.78 -22.23 -15.81
N THR A 230 1.78 -22.31 -16.69
CA THR A 230 0.36 -22.36 -16.29
C THR A 230 -0.02 -23.61 -15.50
N THR A 231 0.81 -24.68 -15.57
CA THR A 231 0.57 -25.90 -14.78
C THR A 231 0.82 -25.73 -13.29
N MET A 232 1.33 -24.57 -12.87
CA MET A 232 1.44 -24.22 -11.45
C MET A 232 0.13 -23.74 -10.82
N PHE A 233 -0.88 -23.40 -11.63
CA PHE A 233 -2.19 -22.99 -11.12
C PHE A 233 -3.08 -24.21 -10.91
N HIS A 234 -3.75 -24.28 -9.77
CA HIS A 234 -4.67 -25.36 -9.43
C HIS A 234 -6.08 -24.83 -9.13
N GLU A 235 -7.07 -25.72 -9.16
CA GLU A 235 -8.44 -25.36 -8.79
C GLU A 235 -8.51 -24.91 -7.32
N GLY A 236 -9.17 -23.79 -7.09
CA GLY A 236 -9.30 -23.18 -5.75
C GLY A 236 -8.20 -22.20 -5.38
N LEU A 237 -7.11 -22.09 -6.17
CA LEU A 237 -6.10 -21.07 -5.96
C LEU A 237 -6.66 -19.68 -6.31
N VAL A 238 -6.67 -18.77 -5.34
CA VAL A 238 -6.98 -17.37 -5.58
C VAL A 238 -5.73 -16.68 -6.11
N VAL A 239 -5.84 -16.00 -7.25
CA VAL A 239 -4.74 -15.21 -7.82
C VAL A 239 -5.08 -13.72 -7.70
N ALA A 240 -4.21 -12.96 -7.04
CA ALA A 240 -4.34 -11.52 -6.88
C ALA A 240 -3.12 -10.80 -7.48
N ASP A 241 -3.37 -9.68 -8.15
CA ASP A 241 -2.32 -8.87 -8.76
C ASP A 241 -2.46 -7.41 -8.32
N VAL A 242 -1.34 -6.77 -7.92
CA VAL A 242 -1.34 -5.35 -7.56
C VAL A 242 -1.12 -4.43 -8.76
N VAL A 243 -0.83 -5.00 -9.93
CA VAL A 243 -0.74 -4.26 -11.18
C VAL A 243 -2.15 -4.00 -11.71
N TYR A 244 -2.52 -2.75 -11.86
CA TYR A 244 -3.83 -2.31 -12.36
C TYR A 244 -3.75 -1.45 -13.64
N ASN A 245 -2.54 -1.18 -14.12
CA ASN A 245 -2.32 -0.45 -15.37
C ASN A 245 -1.11 -1.05 -16.13
N PRO A 246 -1.36 -1.70 -17.30
CA PRO A 246 -2.64 -1.76 -18.02
C PRO A 246 -3.70 -2.60 -17.27
N GLU A 247 -4.98 -2.44 -17.65
CA GLU A 247 -6.11 -3.19 -17.06
C GLU A 247 -5.99 -4.70 -17.35
N ALA A 248 -5.45 -5.07 -18.51
CA ALA A 248 -5.07 -6.44 -18.84
C ALA A 248 -3.70 -6.75 -18.22
N VAL A 249 -3.70 -7.45 -17.09
CA VAL A 249 -2.48 -7.90 -16.41
C VAL A 249 -1.97 -9.22 -16.98
N SER A 250 -0.74 -9.58 -16.67
CA SER A 250 -0.02 -10.74 -17.21
C SER A 250 -0.77 -12.08 -17.12
N TYR A 251 -1.66 -12.24 -16.14
CA TYR A 251 -2.46 -13.47 -15.95
C TYR A 251 -3.73 -13.50 -16.80
N THR A 252 -4.25 -12.37 -17.29
CA THR A 252 -5.44 -12.36 -18.16
C THR A 252 -5.18 -12.95 -19.54
N HIS A 253 -3.93 -13.11 -19.92
CA HIS A 253 -3.52 -13.80 -21.15
C HIS A 253 -3.32 -15.31 -20.95
N LEU A 254 -3.34 -15.79 -19.70
CA LEU A 254 -3.28 -17.18 -19.36
C LEU A 254 -4.72 -17.74 -19.43
N THR A 255 -5.02 -18.50 -20.45
CA THR A 255 -6.23 -19.33 -20.46
C THR A 255 -6.06 -20.41 -19.38
N LEU A 256 -6.70 -20.21 -18.23
CA LEU A 256 -6.80 -21.25 -17.21
C LEU A 256 -7.63 -22.40 -17.77
N PRO A 257 -7.24 -23.66 -17.51
CA PRO A 257 -7.96 -24.82 -17.97
C PRO A 257 -9.38 -24.88 -17.38
#